data_27ddcc7d34b750102b8467261cdbd490
#
_entry.id   27ddcc7d34b750102b8467261cdbd490
#
_cell.length_a   1.000
_cell.length_b   1.000
_cell.length_c   1.000
_cell.angle_alpha   90.00
_cell.angle_beta   90.00
_cell.angle_gamma   90.00
#
_symmetry.space_group_name_H-M   'P 1'
#
loop_
_entity.id
_entity.type
_entity.pdbx_description
1 polymer ?
#
loop_
_entity_poly.entity_id
_entity_poly.type
_entity_poly.pdbx_seq_one_letter_code
_entity_poly.pdbx_strand_id
1 'polypeptide(L)'
;MGKLIKYISILLIVVLVLSACGKSSNKDEGVKDATKTEASKHKGGTLNVALTAPPSGVYSSLLNSTHADAVVEGYFNENLLTIDKKIRPKAYIASWKDIEPAKKIEFKIKKGIKWHDGNELKIDDWIYSIEVLANKDYEGAYYPSVENIQGAKDYHEGKADHISGLKKIDDYTMQVTFDKKQENYLTGFITGPLLSKKYLSDVPIKDLAKSDKIRKYPIGIGPYKVKKIVPGEAVQLVKFDDYWQGKPALDKINLKVIDQAQIIKAMEKGDIDVTNDATGAMAKDAKSSNAGLKVLSAPSLDYGLIGFVSHDYDKKANKTGKVRPKYEDKELRKAMLYAIDREKWIKAFFNGYASEINSFVPSMHWIAADPKELNDYKYDPEKAKKILDKLGYKDRDVDGFREDPKGNKFEINFKHYSGSNPTFEPRTAAIKDFWEKVGLKTNVKLVEFGKYNEDLANASKDMEVYFRSWAGGTDPDPSDLYHTDRPQNEMRTVLPKSDQYLDDALDFDKVGIDEKKRKDIYVKWQKYMNDELPGLPMFQGKSITIVNDKVRNLDIEIGTDQSLYNLTKEA
;
A
#
# COMPACT_ATOMS: atom_id res chain seq x y z
N MET A 1 2.34 -38.83 -68.48
CA MET A 1 3.47 -37.90 -68.19
C MET A 1 3.07 -37.05 -67.04
N GLY A 2 3.54 -37.32 -65.94
CA GLY A 2 4.58 -36.63 -65.15
C GLY A 2 3.92 -35.65 -64.20
N LYS A 3 4.06 -35.76 -63.06
CA LYS A 3 4.90 -35.77 -61.87
C LYS A 3 4.00 -35.55 -60.66
N LEU A 4 3.74 -36.38 -59.78
CA LEU A 4 4.52 -36.94 -58.67
C LEU A 4 5.25 -35.89 -57.82
N ILE A 5 4.94 -35.95 -56.53
CA ILE A 5 5.70 -35.56 -55.36
C ILE A 5 5.53 -34.08 -54.92
N LYS A 6 4.70 -33.92 -53.89
CA LYS A 6 5.07 -33.48 -52.55
C LYS A 6 3.84 -33.36 -51.66
N TYR A 7 3.48 -34.45 -51.08
CA TYR A 7 2.58 -34.50 -49.92
C TYR A 7 3.34 -35.23 -48.83
N ILE A 8 3.94 -34.50 -47.96
CA ILE A 8 4.27 -34.94 -46.61
C ILE A 8 4.28 -33.69 -45.76
N SER A 9 3.59 -33.76 -44.64
CA SER A 9 3.59 -32.84 -43.51
C SER A 9 2.50 -31.73 -43.48
N ILE A 10 1.23 -32.15 -43.53
CA ILE A 10 0.16 -31.44 -42.82
C ILE A 10 -0.76 -32.53 -42.27
N LEU A 11 -0.41 -33.03 -41.14
CA LEU A 11 -1.34 -33.79 -40.29
C LEU A 11 -1.19 -33.35 -38.87
N LEU A 12 -2.31 -33.12 -38.23
CA LEU A 12 -2.55 -32.86 -36.83
C LEU A 12 -2.42 -31.40 -36.34
N ILE A 13 -3.43 -30.63 -36.67
CA ILE A 13 -4.04 -29.73 -35.67
C ILE A 13 -5.56 -29.95 -35.80
N VAL A 14 -6.03 -30.95 -35.09
CA VAL A 14 -7.44 -31.05 -34.71
C VAL A 14 -7.62 -30.19 -33.49
N VAL A 15 -8.19 -29.04 -33.69
CA VAL A 15 -8.64 -28.16 -32.61
C VAL A 15 -9.87 -28.80 -31.98
N LEU A 16 -9.69 -29.39 -30.82
CA LEU A 16 -10.77 -29.68 -29.90
C LEU A 16 -11.12 -28.40 -29.13
N VAL A 17 -12.11 -27.70 -29.63
CA VAL A 17 -12.85 -26.70 -28.82
C VAL A 17 -13.77 -27.53 -27.92
N LEU A 18 -13.34 -27.74 -26.70
CA LEU A 18 -14.20 -28.21 -25.62
C LEU A 18 -14.39 -27.05 -24.62
N SER A 19 -15.62 -26.61 -24.59
CA SER A 19 -16.21 -25.77 -23.56
C SER A 19 -15.74 -26.18 -22.18
N ALA A 20 -14.94 -25.34 -21.53
CA ALA A 20 -14.66 -25.48 -20.12
C ALA A 20 -15.50 -24.47 -19.35
N CYS A 21 -16.59 -24.94 -18.78
CA CYS A 21 -17.21 -24.34 -17.62
C CYS A 21 -16.14 -24.19 -16.55
N GLY A 22 -15.87 -22.95 -16.15
CA GLY A 22 -14.90 -22.64 -15.12
C GLY A 22 -15.34 -23.17 -13.76
N LYS A 23 -14.76 -24.28 -13.36
CA LYS A 23 -14.51 -24.56 -11.95
C LYS A 23 -13.15 -23.96 -11.63
N SER A 24 -13.14 -22.95 -10.77
CA SER A 24 -11.94 -22.49 -10.08
C SER A 24 -11.41 -23.67 -9.24
N SER A 25 -10.60 -24.50 -9.85
CA SER A 25 -9.80 -25.47 -9.13
C SER A 25 -8.49 -24.76 -8.79
N ASN A 26 -8.32 -24.35 -7.54
CA ASN A 26 -7.01 -24.19 -6.94
C ASN A 26 -6.29 -25.54 -7.16
N LYS A 27 -5.48 -25.62 -8.21
CA LYS A 27 -4.56 -26.73 -8.36
C LYS A 27 -3.61 -26.62 -7.18
N ASP A 28 -3.58 -27.69 -6.42
CA ASP A 28 -2.62 -27.99 -5.37
C ASP A 28 -1.24 -28.14 -6.05
N GLU A 29 -0.64 -27.01 -6.50
CA GLU A 29 0.78 -26.96 -6.82
C GLU A 29 1.48 -26.99 -5.47
N GLY A 30 1.68 -28.21 -4.96
CA GLY A 30 2.39 -28.44 -3.72
C GLY A 30 3.65 -27.60 -3.68
N VAL A 31 3.82 -26.82 -2.61
CA VAL A 31 5.02 -26.02 -2.37
C VAL A 31 6.21 -26.95 -2.49
N LYS A 32 7.02 -26.79 -3.54
CA LYS A 32 8.28 -27.53 -3.68
C LYS A 32 9.20 -27.12 -2.53
N ASP A 33 9.76 -28.12 -1.84
CA ASP A 33 10.78 -27.86 -0.83
C ASP A 33 11.93 -27.02 -1.43
N ALA A 34 12.61 -26.25 -0.60
CA ALA A 34 13.76 -25.45 -1.02
C ALA A 34 14.82 -26.39 -1.61
N THR A 35 14.81 -26.52 -2.93
CA THR A 35 15.86 -27.22 -3.67
C THR A 35 16.99 -26.21 -3.92
N LYS A 36 18.26 -26.66 -3.82
CA LYS A 36 19.40 -25.85 -4.25
C LYS A 36 19.20 -25.52 -5.72
N THR A 37 18.66 -24.32 -5.99
CA THR A 37 18.63 -23.77 -7.35
C THR A 37 20.06 -23.48 -7.77
N GLU A 38 20.39 -23.66 -9.05
CA GLU A 38 21.72 -23.33 -9.56
C GLU A 38 22.09 -21.92 -9.11
N ALA A 39 23.25 -21.81 -8.44
CA ALA A 39 23.75 -20.54 -7.96
C ALA A 39 23.73 -19.52 -9.10
N SER A 40 23.08 -18.37 -8.88
CA SER A 40 23.30 -17.19 -9.72
C SER A 40 24.81 -17.07 -9.89
N LYS A 41 25.32 -16.88 -11.10
CA LYS A 41 26.77 -16.75 -11.34
C LYS A 41 27.23 -15.59 -10.48
N HIS A 42 27.81 -15.91 -9.31
CA HIS A 42 28.25 -14.92 -8.33
C HIS A 42 29.21 -13.97 -8.98
N LYS A 43 28.85 -12.70 -9.07
CA LYS A 43 29.72 -11.66 -9.68
C LYS A 43 30.45 -10.83 -8.62
N GLY A 44 30.04 -10.89 -7.36
CA GLY A 44 30.57 -10.09 -6.26
C GLY A 44 30.20 -8.62 -6.32
N GLY A 45 30.88 -7.81 -5.51
CA GLY A 45 30.73 -6.36 -5.50
C GLY A 45 29.77 -5.85 -4.39
N THR A 46 29.63 -4.52 -4.37
CA THR A 46 28.85 -3.80 -3.35
C THR A 46 27.82 -2.89 -3.99
N LEU A 47 26.58 -2.98 -3.54
CA LEU A 47 25.50 -2.05 -3.88
C LEU A 47 25.35 -1.02 -2.77
N ASN A 48 25.37 0.26 -3.11
CA ASN A 48 25.10 1.36 -2.20
C ASN A 48 23.70 1.91 -2.46
N VAL A 49 22.83 1.89 -1.45
CA VAL A 49 21.44 2.33 -1.52
C VAL A 49 21.26 3.55 -0.65
N ALA A 50 20.59 4.59 -1.14
CA ALA A 50 20.26 5.75 -0.35
C ALA A 50 18.97 5.49 0.47
N LEU A 51 19.02 5.85 1.76
CA LEU A 51 17.86 6.04 2.62
C LEU A 51 17.59 7.53 2.75
N THR A 52 16.37 7.96 2.49
CA THR A 52 15.95 9.37 2.54
C THR A 52 15.64 9.87 3.94
N ALA A 53 15.56 8.94 4.91
CA ALA A 53 15.37 9.23 6.33
C ALA A 53 16.13 8.22 7.19
N PRO A 54 16.58 8.60 8.40
CA PRO A 54 17.23 7.68 9.31
C PRO A 54 16.24 6.65 9.85
N PRO A 55 16.62 5.34 9.91
CA PRO A 55 15.83 4.33 10.62
C PRO A 55 15.71 4.65 12.12
N SER A 56 14.57 4.32 12.72
CA SER A 56 14.38 4.43 14.18
C SER A 56 15.17 3.35 14.94
N GLY A 57 15.56 2.30 14.23
CA GLY A 57 16.30 1.16 14.75
C GLY A 57 15.39 0.02 15.25
N VAL A 58 14.09 0.03 14.95
CA VAL A 58 13.19 -1.11 15.21
C VAL A 58 13.06 -1.90 13.91
N TYR A 59 14.00 -2.81 13.69
CA TYR A 59 14.12 -3.56 12.44
C TYR A 59 13.20 -4.78 12.37
N SER A 60 11.94 -4.57 12.68
CA SER A 60 10.85 -5.52 12.45
C SER A 60 9.53 -4.78 12.27
N SER A 61 8.90 -4.95 11.12
CA SER A 61 7.59 -4.36 10.81
C SER A 61 6.46 -4.84 11.75
N LEU A 62 6.63 -5.98 12.42
CA LEU A 62 5.71 -6.42 13.46
C LEU A 62 5.78 -5.58 14.75
N LEU A 63 6.83 -4.80 14.95
CA LEU A 63 7.11 -4.09 16.21
C LEU A 63 7.06 -2.55 16.08
N ASN A 64 6.14 -2.00 15.26
CA ASN A 64 5.99 -0.55 15.04
C ASN A 64 7.22 0.13 14.44
N SER A 65 7.77 -0.41 13.38
CA SER A 65 8.87 0.18 12.64
C SER A 65 8.44 1.43 11.85
N THR A 66 9.40 2.29 11.56
CA THR A 66 9.22 3.37 10.58
C THR A 66 9.33 2.83 9.15
N HIS A 67 8.95 3.64 8.15
CA HIS A 67 9.17 3.28 6.74
C HIS A 67 10.65 2.95 6.45
N ALA A 68 11.58 3.75 6.99
CA ALA A 68 13.02 3.51 6.80
C ALA A 68 13.49 2.19 7.45
N ASP A 69 12.94 1.81 8.61
CA ASP A 69 13.20 0.50 9.22
C ASP A 69 12.68 -0.65 8.35
N ALA A 70 11.46 -0.52 7.82
CA ALA A 70 10.84 -1.52 6.93
C ALA A 70 11.63 -1.68 5.61
N VAL A 71 12.15 -0.58 5.04
CA VAL A 71 13.06 -0.64 3.88
C VAL A 71 14.31 -1.46 4.22
N VAL A 72 14.93 -1.24 5.38
CA VAL A 72 16.09 -2.02 5.83
C VAL A 72 15.71 -3.48 6.03
N GLU A 73 14.58 -3.76 6.69
CA GLU A 73 14.09 -5.13 6.92
C GLU A 73 13.90 -5.88 5.59
N GLY A 74 13.38 -5.24 4.56
CA GLY A 74 13.16 -5.84 3.25
C GLY A 74 14.42 -6.38 2.56
N TYR A 75 15.62 -6.00 3.01
CA TYR A 75 16.89 -6.57 2.50
C TYR A 75 17.33 -7.84 3.23
N PHE A 76 16.84 -8.08 4.45
CA PHE A 76 17.28 -9.21 5.26
C PHE A 76 16.15 -10.14 5.73
N ASN A 77 14.90 -9.76 5.57
CA ASN A 77 13.75 -10.60 5.93
C ASN A 77 12.77 -10.69 4.74
N GLU A 78 11.84 -11.63 4.78
CA GLU A 78 10.89 -11.89 3.71
C GLU A 78 9.50 -12.20 4.25
N ASN A 79 8.48 -11.89 3.44
CA ASN A 79 7.10 -12.27 3.70
C ASN A 79 6.87 -13.76 3.39
N LEU A 80 5.91 -14.38 4.06
CA LEU A 80 5.51 -15.76 3.79
C LEU A 80 4.75 -15.89 2.47
N LEU A 81 3.92 -14.92 2.15
CA LEU A 81 3.23 -14.81 0.87
C LEU A 81 3.75 -13.60 0.08
N THR A 82 3.61 -13.66 -1.22
CA THR A 82 3.81 -12.51 -2.12
C THR A 82 2.47 -12.11 -2.74
N ILE A 83 2.49 -11.17 -3.68
CA ILE A 83 1.31 -10.71 -4.41
C ILE A 83 1.53 -10.82 -5.91
N ASP A 84 0.45 -10.94 -6.67
CA ASP A 84 0.48 -10.84 -8.13
C ASP A 84 0.36 -9.38 -8.61
N LYS A 85 0.41 -9.15 -9.93
CA LYS A 85 0.27 -7.81 -10.54
C LYS A 85 -1.10 -7.15 -10.31
N LYS A 86 -2.05 -7.85 -9.72
CA LYS A 86 -3.38 -7.36 -9.35
C LYS A 86 -3.57 -7.26 -7.84
N ILE A 87 -2.45 -7.37 -7.08
CA ILE A 87 -2.44 -7.28 -5.62
C ILE A 87 -3.19 -8.44 -4.94
N ARG A 88 -3.27 -9.60 -5.59
CA ARG A 88 -3.82 -10.80 -4.96
C ARG A 88 -2.73 -11.58 -4.25
N PRO A 89 -3.02 -12.18 -3.10
CA PRO A 89 -2.09 -13.09 -2.44
C PRO A 89 -1.64 -14.22 -3.36
N LYS A 90 -0.36 -14.51 -3.33
CA LYS A 90 0.29 -15.56 -4.12
C LYS A 90 1.23 -16.37 -3.22
N ALA A 91 1.20 -17.70 -3.36
CA ALA A 91 2.10 -18.59 -2.63
C ALA A 91 3.56 -18.24 -2.91
N TYR A 92 4.37 -18.22 -1.85
CA TYR A 92 5.81 -17.92 -1.93
C TYR A 92 6.61 -18.86 -0.98
N ILE A 93 6.93 -18.42 0.23
CA ILE A 93 7.51 -19.27 1.28
C ILE A 93 6.42 -20.18 1.85
N ALA A 94 5.21 -19.66 2.01
CA ALA A 94 4.05 -20.42 2.41
C ALA A 94 3.06 -20.63 1.25
N SER A 95 2.23 -21.65 1.40
CA SER A 95 1.03 -21.91 0.64
C SER A 95 -0.13 -22.18 1.59
N TRP A 96 -1.35 -22.18 1.07
CA TRP A 96 -2.54 -22.41 1.88
C TRP A 96 -3.56 -23.28 1.17
N LYS A 97 -4.45 -23.86 1.96
CA LYS A 97 -5.62 -24.60 1.52
C LYS A 97 -6.78 -24.31 2.46
N ASP A 98 -7.91 -23.91 1.89
CA ASP A 98 -9.13 -23.77 2.67
C ASP A 98 -9.66 -25.14 3.07
N ILE A 99 -9.76 -25.42 4.36
CA ILE A 99 -10.44 -26.58 4.94
C ILE A 99 -11.93 -26.26 5.11
N GLU A 100 -12.23 -25.11 5.68
CA GLU A 100 -13.52 -24.47 5.65
C GLU A 100 -13.30 -23.04 5.10
N PRO A 101 -13.91 -22.71 3.93
CA PRO A 101 -13.60 -21.47 3.23
C PRO A 101 -13.59 -20.23 4.14
N ALA A 102 -12.46 -19.52 4.15
CA ALA A 102 -12.20 -18.29 4.89
C ALA A 102 -12.40 -18.40 6.43
N LYS A 103 -12.62 -19.59 6.98
CA LYS A 103 -12.78 -19.82 8.43
C LYS A 103 -11.75 -20.76 9.00
N LYS A 104 -11.41 -21.82 8.29
CA LYS A 104 -10.36 -22.75 8.72
C LYS A 104 -9.40 -23.01 7.58
N ILE A 105 -8.18 -22.58 7.74
CA ILE A 105 -7.16 -22.55 6.71
C ILE A 105 -6.01 -23.43 7.15
N GLU A 106 -5.53 -24.29 6.25
CA GLU A 106 -4.28 -25.00 6.44
C GLU A 106 -3.17 -24.26 5.71
N PHE A 107 -2.14 -23.89 6.45
CA PHE A 107 -0.93 -23.25 5.92
C PHE A 107 0.23 -24.23 5.95
N LYS A 108 1.05 -24.20 4.90
CA LYS A 108 2.25 -25.01 4.80
C LYS A 108 3.43 -24.13 4.37
N ILE A 109 4.55 -24.22 5.08
CA ILE A 109 5.81 -23.55 4.72
C ILE A 109 6.77 -24.52 4.03
N LYS A 110 7.67 -23.98 3.20
CA LYS A 110 8.75 -24.73 2.57
C LYS A 110 9.73 -25.24 3.60
N LYS A 111 10.29 -26.41 3.37
CA LYS A 111 11.38 -26.98 4.16
C LYS A 111 12.74 -26.44 3.73
N GLY A 112 13.71 -26.45 4.63
CA GLY A 112 15.10 -26.10 4.34
C GLY A 112 15.40 -24.61 4.29
N ILE A 113 14.43 -23.74 4.64
CA ILE A 113 14.66 -22.30 4.78
C ILE A 113 15.35 -22.05 6.10
N LYS A 114 16.44 -21.28 6.09
CA LYS A 114 17.22 -20.98 7.30
C LYS A 114 17.14 -19.52 7.68
N TRP A 115 17.06 -19.28 8.97
CA TRP A 115 17.37 -18.00 9.59
C TRP A 115 18.87 -17.69 9.46
N HIS A 116 19.24 -16.42 9.59
CA HIS A 116 20.63 -15.97 9.49
C HIS A 116 21.55 -16.55 10.59
N ASP A 117 21.00 -17.07 11.66
CA ASP A 117 21.73 -17.79 12.71
C ASP A 117 21.95 -19.28 12.40
N GLY A 118 21.46 -19.75 11.24
CA GLY A 118 21.58 -21.13 10.76
C GLY A 118 20.47 -22.07 11.21
N ASN A 119 19.54 -21.65 12.09
CA ASN A 119 18.38 -22.45 12.47
C ASN A 119 17.39 -22.52 11.30
N GLU A 120 16.68 -23.63 11.18
CA GLU A 120 15.66 -23.80 10.16
C GLU A 120 14.33 -23.13 10.58
N LEU A 121 13.68 -22.44 9.63
CA LEU A 121 12.33 -21.90 9.79
C LEU A 121 11.33 -23.01 10.04
N LYS A 122 10.53 -22.90 11.09
CA LYS A 122 9.49 -23.85 11.51
C LYS A 122 8.16 -23.16 11.73
N ILE A 123 7.08 -23.93 11.76
CA ILE A 123 5.75 -23.41 12.11
C ILE A 123 5.73 -22.77 13.51
N ASP A 124 6.58 -23.22 14.43
CA ASP A 124 6.70 -22.59 15.74
C ASP A 124 7.10 -21.11 15.68
N ASP A 125 7.87 -20.68 14.67
CA ASP A 125 8.21 -19.27 14.46
C ASP A 125 6.98 -18.46 14.01
N TRP A 126 6.13 -19.08 13.16
CA TRP A 126 4.90 -18.41 12.72
C TRP A 126 3.87 -18.30 13.85
N ILE A 127 3.65 -19.39 14.60
CA ILE A 127 2.78 -19.37 15.79
C ILE A 127 3.29 -18.31 16.79
N TYR A 128 4.59 -18.30 17.08
CA TYR A 128 5.21 -17.31 17.97
C TYR A 128 4.96 -15.87 17.48
N SER A 129 5.10 -15.60 16.18
CA SER A 129 4.85 -14.27 15.63
C SER A 129 3.40 -13.84 15.84
N ILE A 130 2.42 -14.74 15.66
CA ILE A 130 1.00 -14.47 15.93
C ILE A 130 0.77 -14.27 17.44
N GLU A 131 1.38 -15.10 18.29
CA GLU A 131 1.29 -14.97 19.75
C GLU A 131 1.87 -13.64 20.24
N VAL A 132 2.97 -13.15 19.65
CA VAL A 132 3.51 -11.82 19.96
C VAL A 132 2.49 -10.73 19.64
N LEU A 133 1.86 -10.75 18.45
CA LEU A 133 0.85 -9.75 18.08
C LEU A 133 -0.40 -9.82 18.96
N ALA A 134 -0.80 -11.00 19.38
CA ALA A 134 -1.98 -11.22 20.23
C ALA A 134 -1.70 -11.02 21.72
N ASN A 135 -0.46 -10.87 22.15
CA ASN A 135 -0.13 -10.78 23.57
C ASN A 135 -0.58 -9.44 24.17
N LYS A 136 -1.02 -9.47 25.44
CA LYS A 136 -1.44 -8.25 26.18
C LYS A 136 -0.34 -7.20 26.35
N ASP A 137 0.91 -7.65 26.37
CA ASP A 137 2.10 -6.79 26.54
C ASP A 137 2.64 -6.28 25.17
N TYR A 138 1.95 -6.56 24.07
CA TYR A 138 2.28 -6.03 22.75
C TYR A 138 1.82 -4.57 22.63
N GLU A 139 2.77 -3.64 22.50
CA GLU A 139 2.51 -2.20 22.40
C GLU A 139 2.26 -1.73 20.97
N GLY A 140 2.23 -2.63 19.98
CA GLY A 140 2.07 -2.29 18.57
C GLY A 140 0.61 -2.11 18.12
N ALA A 141 0.44 -1.71 16.86
CA ALA A 141 -0.87 -1.39 16.27
C ALA A 141 -1.56 -2.58 15.60
N TYR A 142 -0.92 -3.77 15.56
CA TYR A 142 -1.34 -4.86 14.67
C TYR A 142 -2.10 -6.00 15.33
N TYR A 143 -2.47 -5.87 16.60
CA TYR A 143 -3.38 -6.82 17.26
C TYR A 143 -4.68 -7.07 16.48
N PRO A 144 -5.34 -6.05 15.87
CA PRO A 144 -6.56 -6.25 15.08
C PRO A 144 -6.40 -7.23 13.90
N SER A 145 -5.18 -7.45 13.40
CA SER A 145 -4.92 -8.41 12.31
C SER A 145 -5.02 -9.87 12.74
N VAL A 146 -4.98 -10.14 14.04
CA VAL A 146 -5.00 -11.50 14.62
C VAL A 146 -6.14 -11.72 15.62
N GLU A 147 -6.84 -10.67 16.05
CA GLU A 147 -7.86 -10.73 17.11
C GLU A 147 -9.03 -11.67 16.82
N ASN A 148 -9.33 -11.90 15.52
CA ASN A 148 -10.40 -12.79 15.07
C ASN A 148 -9.96 -14.26 14.93
N ILE A 149 -8.71 -14.60 15.22
CA ILE A 149 -8.30 -16.00 15.38
C ILE A 149 -8.96 -16.53 16.65
N GLN A 150 -9.57 -17.71 16.56
CA GLN A 150 -10.30 -18.31 17.68
C GLN A 150 -9.41 -18.41 18.94
N GLY A 151 -9.89 -17.85 20.05
CA GLY A 151 -9.17 -17.81 21.32
C GLY A 151 -8.09 -16.72 21.42
N ALA A 152 -7.86 -15.90 20.37
CA ALA A 152 -6.88 -14.81 20.45
C ALA A 152 -7.27 -13.73 21.46
N LYS A 153 -8.57 -13.45 21.62
CA LYS A 153 -9.06 -12.48 22.62
C LYS A 153 -8.84 -12.97 24.05
N ASP A 154 -9.12 -14.25 24.32
CA ASP A 154 -8.89 -14.84 25.65
C ASP A 154 -7.40 -14.86 25.99
N TYR A 155 -6.54 -15.15 25.00
CA TYR A 155 -5.09 -15.06 25.15
C TYR A 155 -4.63 -13.62 25.41
N HIS A 156 -5.15 -12.64 24.67
CA HIS A 156 -4.85 -11.21 24.85
C HIS A 156 -5.24 -10.71 26.24
N GLU A 157 -6.36 -11.16 26.75
CA GLU A 157 -6.86 -10.80 28.08
C GLU A 157 -6.19 -11.60 29.23
N GLY A 158 -5.28 -12.52 28.90
CA GLY A 158 -4.59 -13.37 29.87
C GLY A 158 -5.47 -14.46 30.50
N LYS A 159 -6.59 -14.80 29.86
CA LYS A 159 -7.52 -15.87 30.26
C LYS A 159 -7.11 -17.25 29.74
N ALA A 160 -6.23 -17.29 28.73
CA ALA A 160 -5.71 -18.50 28.13
C ALA A 160 -4.19 -18.41 27.92
N ASP A 161 -3.51 -19.56 27.99
CA ASP A 161 -2.05 -19.67 27.83
C ASP A 161 -1.64 -19.83 26.35
N HIS A 162 -2.59 -20.07 25.46
CA HIS A 162 -2.38 -20.27 24.03
C HIS A 162 -3.61 -19.86 23.23
N ILE A 163 -3.41 -19.64 21.93
CA ILE A 163 -4.47 -19.30 20.98
C ILE A 163 -5.06 -20.60 20.45
N SER A 164 -6.28 -20.96 20.85
CA SER A 164 -6.91 -22.25 20.54
C SER A 164 -7.15 -22.48 19.04
N GLY A 165 -7.26 -21.41 18.27
CA GLY A 165 -7.41 -21.43 16.80
C GLY A 165 -6.11 -21.77 16.05
N LEU A 166 -4.95 -21.83 16.72
CA LEU A 166 -3.68 -22.20 16.12
C LEU A 166 -3.36 -23.66 16.43
N LYS A 167 -3.43 -24.52 15.43
CA LYS A 167 -3.13 -25.95 15.57
C LYS A 167 -1.90 -26.33 14.76
N LYS A 168 -0.78 -26.58 15.43
CA LYS A 168 0.40 -27.21 14.80
C LYS A 168 0.05 -28.63 14.40
N ILE A 169 0.23 -28.99 13.12
CA ILE A 169 0.06 -30.35 12.58
C ILE A 169 1.41 -31.07 12.57
N ASP A 170 2.41 -30.39 12.03
CA ASP A 170 3.82 -30.82 12.03
C ASP A 170 4.74 -29.58 12.03
N ASP A 171 6.05 -29.76 11.86
CA ASP A 171 7.02 -28.67 11.86
C ASP A 171 6.86 -27.67 10.72
N TYR A 172 6.08 -28.01 9.67
CA TYR A 172 5.92 -27.20 8.47
C TYR A 172 4.47 -26.94 8.10
N THR A 173 3.52 -27.42 8.91
CA THR A 173 2.09 -27.33 8.63
C THR A 173 1.33 -26.90 9.88
N MET A 174 0.46 -25.90 9.75
CA MET A 174 -0.49 -25.52 10.79
C MET A 174 -1.87 -25.27 10.21
N GLN A 175 -2.88 -25.39 11.06
CA GLN A 175 -4.23 -24.93 10.77
C GLN A 175 -4.55 -23.70 11.62
N VAL A 176 -5.15 -22.70 10.98
CA VAL A 176 -5.67 -21.50 11.65
C VAL A 176 -7.19 -21.53 11.53
N THR A 177 -7.87 -21.39 12.68
CA THR A 177 -9.33 -21.29 12.73
C THR A 177 -9.70 -19.91 13.23
N PHE A 178 -10.59 -19.22 12.51
CA PHE A 178 -11.12 -17.92 12.87
C PHE A 178 -12.48 -18.06 13.58
N ASP A 179 -12.86 -17.11 14.42
CA ASP A 179 -14.17 -17.06 15.09
C ASP A 179 -15.31 -16.95 14.07
N LYS A 180 -15.09 -16.20 13.02
CA LYS A 180 -15.97 -16.04 11.86
C LYS A 180 -15.17 -16.09 10.56
N LYS A 181 -15.84 -16.22 9.43
CA LYS A 181 -15.19 -16.13 8.12
C LYS A 181 -14.49 -14.77 7.96
N GLN A 182 -13.27 -14.77 7.45
CA GLN A 182 -12.41 -13.60 7.25
C GLN A 182 -12.08 -13.43 5.77
N GLU A 183 -12.34 -12.25 5.21
CA GLU A 183 -12.03 -11.94 3.81
C GLU A 183 -10.54 -11.74 3.59
N ASN A 184 -9.87 -11.19 4.61
CA ASN A 184 -8.48 -10.77 4.57
C ASN A 184 -7.50 -11.75 5.22
N TYR A 185 -7.90 -13.01 5.41
CA TYR A 185 -7.09 -14.04 6.09
C TYR A 185 -5.73 -14.34 5.41
N LEU A 186 -5.57 -13.93 4.16
CA LEU A 186 -4.32 -14.07 3.40
C LEU A 186 -3.54 -12.77 3.25
N THR A 187 -3.98 -11.69 3.87
CA THR A 187 -3.35 -10.38 3.81
C THR A 187 -2.90 -9.91 5.20
N GLY A 188 -2.20 -8.80 5.26
CA GLY A 188 -1.74 -8.25 6.51
C GLY A 188 -0.61 -9.05 7.18
N PHE A 189 -0.45 -8.83 8.49
CA PHE A 189 0.69 -9.36 9.25
C PHE A 189 0.63 -10.86 9.55
N ILE A 190 -0.51 -11.52 9.39
CA ILE A 190 -0.61 -12.97 9.58
C ILE A 190 0.26 -13.75 8.57
N THR A 191 0.48 -13.19 7.38
CA THR A 191 1.28 -13.79 6.30
C THR A 191 2.51 -12.97 5.94
N GLY A 192 2.84 -11.98 6.75
CA GLY A 192 3.99 -11.10 6.63
C GLY A 192 5.31 -11.73 7.07
N PRO A 193 6.32 -10.89 7.36
CA PRO A 193 7.60 -11.37 7.88
C PRO A 193 7.43 -11.94 9.29
N LEU A 194 8.27 -12.88 9.65
CA LEU A 194 8.20 -13.59 10.93
C LEU A 194 9.28 -13.14 11.90
N LEU A 195 9.05 -13.48 13.18
CA LEU A 195 10.01 -13.43 14.28
C LEU A 195 10.52 -14.85 14.56
N SER A 196 11.83 -15.02 14.73
CA SER A 196 12.40 -16.31 15.13
C SER A 196 12.14 -16.58 16.60
N LYS A 197 11.33 -17.61 16.90
CA LYS A 197 11.03 -18.03 18.27
C LYS A 197 12.31 -18.38 19.02
N LYS A 198 13.17 -19.18 18.40
CA LYS A 198 14.43 -19.61 19.03
C LYS A 198 15.36 -18.46 19.38
N TYR A 199 15.35 -17.40 18.56
CA TYR A 199 16.21 -16.24 18.77
C TYR A 199 15.63 -15.25 19.78
N LEU A 200 14.30 -15.09 19.86
CA LEU A 200 13.66 -13.97 20.55
C LEU A 200 12.88 -14.38 21.81
N SER A 201 12.55 -15.67 22.02
CA SER A 201 11.66 -16.10 23.11
C SER A 201 12.18 -15.88 24.53
N ASP A 202 13.46 -15.61 24.71
CA ASP A 202 14.07 -15.22 25.98
C ASP A 202 13.91 -13.71 26.31
N VAL A 203 13.41 -12.91 25.35
CA VAL A 203 13.12 -11.48 25.53
C VAL A 203 11.64 -11.30 25.85
N PRO A 204 11.26 -10.64 26.96
CA PRO A 204 9.86 -10.32 27.24
C PRO A 204 9.23 -9.52 26.08
N ILE A 205 7.97 -9.81 25.74
CA ILE A 205 7.30 -9.22 24.56
C ILE A 205 7.29 -7.68 24.62
N LYS A 206 7.02 -7.10 25.79
CA LYS A 206 7.08 -5.63 26.02
C LYS A 206 8.45 -4.99 25.75
N ASP A 207 9.52 -5.81 25.78
CA ASP A 207 10.90 -5.33 25.61
C ASP A 207 11.48 -5.67 24.21
N LEU A 208 10.75 -6.41 23.37
CA LEU A 208 11.23 -6.84 22.06
C LEU A 208 11.70 -5.67 21.21
N ALA A 209 10.88 -4.62 21.05
CA ALA A 209 11.22 -3.44 20.24
C ALA A 209 12.42 -2.66 20.78
N LYS A 210 12.77 -2.85 22.05
CA LYS A 210 13.91 -2.20 22.73
C LYS A 210 15.15 -3.08 22.77
N SER A 211 15.01 -4.37 22.46
CA SER A 211 16.10 -5.34 22.59
C SER A 211 17.22 -5.15 21.57
N ASP A 212 18.45 -5.46 21.97
CA ASP A 212 19.60 -5.46 21.06
C ASP A 212 19.44 -6.46 19.91
N LYS A 213 18.67 -7.55 20.13
CA LYS A 213 18.37 -8.56 19.11
C LYS A 213 17.55 -8.00 17.95
N ILE A 214 16.69 -7.00 18.20
CA ILE A 214 15.93 -6.29 17.16
C ILE A 214 16.69 -5.07 16.66
N ARG A 215 17.43 -4.37 17.54
CA ARG A 215 17.99 -3.04 17.21
C ARG A 215 19.43 -3.07 16.72
N LYS A 216 20.24 -4.03 17.15
CA LYS A 216 21.66 -4.12 16.80
C LYS A 216 22.02 -5.38 16.02
N TYR A 217 21.33 -6.48 16.31
CA TYR A 217 21.61 -7.79 15.74
C TYR A 217 20.37 -8.47 15.14
N PRO A 218 19.55 -7.75 14.32
CA PRO A 218 18.36 -8.36 13.75
C PRO A 218 18.74 -9.52 12.81
N ILE A 219 17.92 -10.56 12.85
CA ILE A 219 18.03 -11.69 11.92
C ILE A 219 16.74 -11.84 11.11
N GLY A 220 16.86 -12.42 9.92
CA GLY A 220 15.74 -12.75 9.04
C GLY A 220 16.04 -14.00 8.23
N ILE A 221 15.23 -14.24 7.21
CA ILE A 221 15.33 -15.38 6.28
C ILE A 221 15.68 -14.94 4.86
N GLY A 222 15.98 -13.66 4.67
CA GLY A 222 16.25 -13.05 3.37
C GLY A 222 17.69 -13.28 2.86
N PRO A 223 18.00 -12.78 1.66
CA PRO A 223 19.26 -13.07 0.95
C PRO A 223 20.48 -12.39 1.57
N TYR A 224 20.30 -11.33 2.34
CA TYR A 224 21.41 -10.62 2.99
C TYR A 224 21.19 -10.57 4.49
N LYS A 225 22.26 -10.64 5.27
CA LYS A 225 22.23 -10.54 6.73
C LYS A 225 22.92 -9.28 7.23
N VAL A 226 22.41 -8.70 8.29
CA VAL A 226 22.98 -7.50 8.90
C VAL A 226 24.35 -7.81 9.47
N LYS A 227 25.35 -7.04 9.07
CA LYS A 227 26.74 -7.14 9.53
C LYS A 227 27.08 -6.05 10.54
N LYS A 228 26.63 -4.82 10.27
CA LYS A 228 26.90 -3.65 11.11
C LYS A 228 25.81 -2.61 10.96
N ILE A 229 25.42 -2.00 12.06
CA ILE A 229 24.53 -0.85 12.11
C ILE A 229 25.31 0.32 12.70
N VAL A 230 25.24 1.47 12.04
CA VAL A 230 25.66 2.77 12.58
C VAL A 230 24.38 3.58 12.75
N PRO A 231 23.88 3.75 13.99
CA PRO A 231 22.59 4.37 14.23
C PRO A 231 22.46 5.74 13.57
N GLY A 232 21.38 5.97 12.83
CA GLY A 232 21.10 7.21 12.12
C GLY A 232 21.93 7.46 10.85
N GLU A 233 22.92 6.63 10.54
CA GLU A 233 23.85 6.86 9.42
C GLU A 233 23.81 5.75 8.36
N ALA A 234 23.98 4.48 8.77
CA ALA A 234 24.10 3.40 7.79
C ALA A 234 23.78 2.02 8.37
N VAL A 235 23.35 1.11 7.47
CA VAL A 235 23.26 -0.33 7.74
C VAL A 235 24.04 -1.07 6.67
N GLN A 236 24.98 -1.89 7.09
CA GLN A 236 25.76 -2.75 6.22
C GLN A 236 25.27 -4.19 6.29
N LEU A 237 24.97 -4.78 5.13
CA LEU A 237 24.58 -6.17 4.99
C LEU A 237 25.62 -6.93 4.16
N VAL A 238 25.72 -8.22 4.44
CA VAL A 238 26.55 -9.16 3.69
C VAL A 238 25.68 -10.32 3.20
N LYS A 239 26.06 -10.92 2.08
CA LYS A 239 25.33 -12.06 1.51
C LYS A 239 25.16 -13.19 2.54
N PHE A 240 24.02 -13.88 2.44
CA PHE A 240 23.73 -15.10 3.18
C PHE A 240 23.86 -16.29 2.24
N ASP A 241 24.99 -17.02 2.34
CA ASP A 241 25.33 -18.10 1.40
C ASP A 241 24.35 -19.28 1.44
N ASP A 242 23.61 -19.46 2.55
CA ASP A 242 22.60 -20.50 2.75
C ASP A 242 21.17 -20.03 2.40
N TYR A 243 21.05 -18.92 1.66
CA TYR A 243 19.74 -18.44 1.24
C TYR A 243 19.00 -19.47 0.37
N TRP A 244 17.72 -19.66 0.64
CA TRP A 244 16.93 -20.78 0.11
C TRP A 244 16.71 -20.77 -1.42
N GLN A 245 16.78 -19.60 -2.06
CA GLN A 245 16.69 -19.51 -3.53
C GLN A 245 18.06 -19.57 -4.22
N GLY A 246 19.13 -19.65 -3.48
CA GLY A 246 20.50 -19.71 -3.98
C GLY A 246 21.38 -18.59 -3.47
N LYS A 247 22.67 -18.68 -3.75
CA LYS A 247 23.66 -17.73 -3.26
C LYS A 247 23.47 -16.35 -3.89
N PRO A 248 23.37 -15.26 -3.09
CA PRO A 248 23.26 -13.90 -3.61
C PRO A 248 24.44 -13.49 -4.49
N ALA A 249 24.15 -12.76 -5.56
CA ALA A 249 25.14 -12.38 -6.56
C ALA A 249 26.09 -11.27 -6.10
N LEU A 250 25.64 -10.35 -5.23
CA LEU A 250 26.46 -9.31 -4.62
C LEU A 250 27.03 -9.78 -3.28
N ASP A 251 28.24 -9.30 -2.93
CA ASP A 251 28.86 -9.60 -1.63
C ASP A 251 28.26 -8.78 -0.50
N LYS A 252 27.87 -7.52 -0.78
CA LYS A 252 27.46 -6.53 0.23
C LYS A 252 26.38 -5.60 -0.29
N ILE A 253 25.57 -5.12 0.63
CA ILE A 253 24.68 -3.98 0.43
C ILE A 253 24.92 -2.98 1.56
N ASN A 254 25.13 -1.72 1.22
CA ASN A 254 25.23 -0.62 2.18
C ASN A 254 24.02 0.28 2.02
N LEU A 255 23.20 0.39 3.04
CA LEU A 255 22.11 1.37 3.12
C LEU A 255 22.66 2.60 3.84
N LYS A 256 22.67 3.75 3.18
CA LYS A 256 23.27 4.99 3.70
C LYS A 256 22.22 6.07 3.82
N VAL A 257 22.13 6.71 4.97
CA VAL A 257 21.27 7.89 5.16
C VAL A 257 21.90 9.08 4.45
N ILE A 258 21.18 9.64 3.50
CA ILE A 258 21.64 10.79 2.70
C ILE A 258 20.51 11.81 2.61
N ASP A 259 20.85 13.08 2.81
CA ASP A 259 19.93 14.18 2.57
C ASP A 259 19.38 14.12 1.13
N GLN A 260 18.07 14.18 0.99
CA GLN A 260 17.37 14.02 -0.28
C GLN A 260 17.91 14.95 -1.38
N ALA A 261 18.30 16.18 -1.03
CA ALA A 261 18.87 17.14 -1.97
C ALA A 261 20.27 16.77 -2.48
N GLN A 262 20.97 15.85 -1.80
CA GLN A 262 22.33 15.42 -2.16
C GLN A 262 22.35 14.09 -2.91
N ILE A 263 21.22 13.36 -2.98
CA ILE A 263 21.21 11.98 -3.51
C ILE A 263 21.66 11.95 -4.97
N ILE A 264 21.12 12.79 -5.86
CA ILE A 264 21.50 12.78 -7.28
C ILE A 264 22.98 13.06 -7.46
N LYS A 265 23.53 14.02 -6.72
CA LYS A 265 24.96 14.33 -6.76
C LYS A 265 25.84 13.18 -6.23
N ALA A 266 25.38 12.46 -5.21
CA ALA A 266 26.06 11.26 -4.72
C ALA A 266 26.00 10.11 -5.74
N MET A 267 24.89 9.97 -6.47
CA MET A 267 24.77 9.00 -7.57
C MET A 267 25.70 9.34 -8.74
N GLU A 268 25.82 10.61 -9.12
CA GLU A 268 26.75 11.10 -10.15
C GLU A 268 28.22 10.81 -9.82
N LYS A 269 28.58 10.84 -8.54
CA LYS A 269 29.92 10.50 -8.05
C LYS A 269 30.16 8.98 -7.92
N GLY A 270 29.11 8.16 -8.01
CA GLY A 270 29.19 6.73 -7.78
C GLY A 270 29.19 6.31 -6.31
N ASP A 271 28.89 7.23 -5.37
CA ASP A 271 28.79 6.94 -3.94
C ASP A 271 27.49 6.19 -3.59
N ILE A 272 26.45 6.35 -4.43
CA ILE A 272 25.14 5.70 -4.37
C ILE A 272 24.79 5.10 -5.73
N ASP A 273 24.21 3.90 -5.71
CA ASP A 273 23.79 3.18 -6.90
C ASP A 273 22.28 3.20 -7.12
N VAL A 274 21.51 3.22 -6.03
CA VAL A 274 20.05 3.11 -6.07
C VAL A 274 19.42 4.02 -5.02
N THR A 275 18.31 4.65 -5.39
CA THR A 275 17.36 5.25 -4.43
C THR A 275 15.93 4.84 -4.79
N ASN A 276 15.19 4.25 -3.84
CA ASN A 276 13.84 3.74 -4.05
C ASN A 276 12.74 4.79 -3.76
N ASP A 277 13.06 5.83 -2.99
CA ASP A 277 12.11 6.88 -2.58
C ASP A 277 12.39 8.20 -3.31
N ALA A 278 12.59 8.12 -4.63
CA ALA A 278 12.87 9.30 -5.42
C ALA A 278 11.63 10.16 -5.65
N THR A 279 11.80 11.48 -5.69
CA THR A 279 10.74 12.42 -6.07
C THR A 279 10.75 12.66 -7.59
N GLY A 280 9.64 13.24 -8.10
CA GLY A 280 9.58 13.66 -9.50
C GLY A 280 10.65 14.71 -9.85
N ALA A 281 11.07 15.56 -8.90
CA ALA A 281 12.16 16.51 -9.08
C ALA A 281 13.50 15.77 -9.25
N MET A 282 13.81 14.84 -8.35
CA MET A 282 15.03 14.01 -8.47
C MET A 282 15.06 13.22 -9.78
N ALA A 283 13.91 12.70 -10.21
CA ALA A 283 13.80 12.01 -11.50
C ALA A 283 14.09 12.92 -12.70
N LYS A 284 13.67 14.18 -12.63
CA LYS A 284 14.00 15.20 -13.64
C LYS A 284 15.50 15.48 -13.66
N ASP A 285 16.11 15.68 -12.50
CA ASP A 285 17.54 15.93 -12.37
C ASP A 285 18.36 14.74 -12.86
N ALA A 286 17.99 13.51 -12.48
CA ALA A 286 18.64 12.29 -12.95
C ALA A 286 18.59 12.13 -14.49
N LYS A 287 17.46 12.47 -15.14
CA LYS A 287 17.34 12.45 -16.60
C LYS A 287 18.20 13.50 -17.29
N SER A 288 18.53 14.59 -16.61
CA SER A 288 19.40 15.65 -17.11
C SER A 288 20.88 15.36 -16.84
N SER A 289 21.18 14.35 -16.04
CA SER A 289 22.53 13.94 -15.68
C SER A 289 23.18 13.10 -16.79
N ASN A 290 24.48 13.27 -16.97
CA ASN A 290 25.30 12.47 -17.91
C ASN A 290 25.94 11.25 -17.22
N ALA A 291 25.54 10.91 -15.99
CA ALA A 291 26.19 9.87 -15.17
C ALA A 291 25.59 8.45 -15.36
N GLY A 292 24.87 8.19 -16.45
CA GLY A 292 24.28 6.86 -16.69
C GLY A 292 23.16 6.50 -15.69
N LEU A 293 22.39 7.49 -15.23
CA LEU A 293 21.27 7.26 -14.32
C LEU A 293 20.00 6.88 -15.10
N LYS A 294 19.33 5.83 -14.67
CA LYS A 294 18.03 5.39 -15.18
C LYS A 294 16.94 5.69 -14.18
N VAL A 295 15.82 6.18 -14.66
CA VAL A 295 14.61 6.41 -13.86
C VAL A 295 13.60 5.32 -14.18
N LEU A 296 13.33 4.46 -13.21
CA LEU A 296 12.29 3.46 -13.25
C LEU A 296 11.06 4.02 -12.55
N SER A 297 9.86 3.75 -13.04
CA SER A 297 8.63 4.11 -12.35
C SER A 297 7.53 3.09 -12.62
N ALA A 298 6.76 2.80 -11.57
CA ALA A 298 5.62 1.90 -11.65
C ALA A 298 4.41 2.54 -10.91
N PRO A 299 3.16 2.21 -11.27
CA PRO A 299 2.01 2.63 -10.48
C PRO A 299 2.18 2.21 -9.02
N SER A 300 1.79 3.09 -8.08
CA SER A 300 1.75 2.77 -6.66
C SER A 300 0.30 2.65 -6.17
N LEU A 301 0.11 2.13 -4.97
CA LEU A 301 -1.21 2.11 -4.32
C LEU A 301 -1.56 3.46 -3.69
N ASP A 302 -0.66 4.44 -3.75
CA ASP A 302 -0.89 5.75 -3.16
C ASP A 302 -1.81 6.59 -4.03
N TYR A 303 -2.77 7.24 -3.40
CA TYR A 303 -3.66 8.18 -4.08
C TYR A 303 -3.97 9.38 -3.20
N GLY A 304 -4.32 10.50 -3.83
CA GLY A 304 -4.65 11.74 -3.14
C GLY A 304 -6.04 12.23 -3.50
N LEU A 305 -6.67 12.88 -2.53
CA LEU A 305 -8.00 13.47 -2.66
C LEU A 305 -8.10 14.82 -1.94
N ILE A 306 -9.09 15.61 -2.30
CA ILE A 306 -9.59 16.71 -1.50
C ILE A 306 -10.86 16.23 -0.81
N GLY A 307 -10.86 16.20 0.52
CA GLY A 307 -11.98 15.75 1.34
C GLY A 307 -12.81 16.92 1.88
N PHE A 308 -14.08 16.65 2.18
CA PHE A 308 -15.01 17.56 2.83
C PHE A 308 -15.44 16.95 4.16
N VAL A 309 -15.30 17.67 5.26
CA VAL A 309 -15.84 17.21 6.55
C VAL A 309 -17.34 17.48 6.58
N SER A 310 -18.13 16.45 6.30
CA SER A 310 -19.57 16.57 6.05
C SER A 310 -20.44 16.53 7.31
N HIS A 311 -19.93 16.03 8.43
CA HIS A 311 -20.66 15.95 9.70
C HIS A 311 -19.76 16.27 10.89
N ASP A 312 -20.37 16.62 12.01
CA ASP A 312 -19.70 16.64 13.30
C ASP A 312 -19.35 15.20 13.74
N TYR A 313 -18.42 15.08 14.66
CA TYR A 313 -17.98 13.77 15.14
C TYR A 313 -17.65 13.79 16.62
N ASP A 314 -18.23 12.85 17.36
CA ASP A 314 -17.86 12.56 18.74
C ASP A 314 -16.84 11.41 18.76
N LYS A 315 -15.57 11.76 18.91
CA LYS A 315 -14.47 10.80 18.92
C LYS A 315 -14.55 9.82 20.10
N LYS A 316 -15.06 10.25 21.25
CA LYS A 316 -15.15 9.40 22.44
C LYS A 316 -16.22 8.31 22.27
N ALA A 317 -17.35 8.68 21.70
CA ALA A 317 -18.43 7.76 21.41
C ALA A 317 -18.26 7.04 20.06
N ASN A 318 -17.24 7.37 19.26
CA ASN A 318 -17.06 6.94 17.88
C ASN A 318 -18.37 7.11 17.07
N LYS A 319 -18.97 8.31 17.14
CA LYS A 319 -20.30 8.54 16.55
C LYS A 319 -20.32 9.79 15.68
N THR A 320 -20.78 9.62 14.44
CA THR A 320 -21.06 10.71 13.52
C THR A 320 -22.28 11.51 13.99
N GLY A 321 -22.18 12.84 14.00
CA GLY A 321 -23.15 13.77 14.56
C GLY A 321 -23.97 14.49 13.50
N LYS A 322 -24.20 15.80 13.70
CA LYS A 322 -25.01 16.63 12.81
C LYS A 322 -24.32 16.88 11.48
N VAL A 323 -25.10 16.94 10.40
CA VAL A 323 -24.64 17.34 9.07
C VAL A 323 -24.10 18.78 9.06
N ARG A 324 -23.05 19.00 8.30
CA ARG A 324 -22.50 20.33 7.95
C ARG A 324 -22.92 20.65 6.52
N PRO A 325 -23.96 21.48 6.32
CA PRO A 325 -24.68 21.55 5.04
C PRO A 325 -23.93 22.26 3.91
N LYS A 326 -22.82 22.96 4.21
CA LYS A 326 -22.13 23.84 3.25
C LYS A 326 -21.70 23.13 1.96
N TYR A 327 -21.28 21.87 2.06
CA TYR A 327 -20.82 21.04 0.92
C TYR A 327 -21.70 19.79 0.73
N GLU A 328 -22.93 19.79 1.22
CA GLU A 328 -23.83 18.63 1.15
C GLU A 328 -24.27 18.34 -0.31
N ASP A 329 -24.45 19.39 -1.11
CA ASP A 329 -24.86 19.24 -2.51
C ASP A 329 -23.72 18.67 -3.37
N LYS A 330 -23.94 17.47 -3.90
CA LYS A 330 -22.95 16.81 -4.76
C LYS A 330 -22.67 17.57 -6.06
N GLU A 331 -23.63 18.32 -6.59
CA GLU A 331 -23.42 19.10 -7.80
C GLU A 331 -22.45 20.27 -7.55
N LEU A 332 -22.45 20.86 -6.35
CA LEU A 332 -21.42 21.82 -5.93
C LEU A 332 -20.02 21.16 -5.95
N ARG A 333 -19.90 19.95 -5.35
CA ARG A 333 -18.62 19.21 -5.34
C ARG A 333 -18.17 18.82 -6.74
N LYS A 334 -19.11 18.43 -7.64
CA LYS A 334 -18.83 18.18 -9.05
C LYS A 334 -18.33 19.44 -9.77
N ALA A 335 -18.98 20.59 -9.53
CA ALA A 335 -18.49 21.87 -10.08
C ALA A 335 -17.08 22.19 -9.60
N MET A 336 -16.78 21.99 -8.32
CA MET A 336 -15.45 22.18 -7.77
C MET A 336 -14.41 21.26 -8.43
N LEU A 337 -14.75 20.00 -8.77
CA LEU A 337 -13.83 19.09 -9.46
C LEU A 337 -13.64 19.47 -10.94
N TYR A 338 -14.71 19.81 -11.68
CA TYR A 338 -14.60 20.31 -13.06
C TYR A 338 -13.76 21.58 -13.18
N ALA A 339 -13.69 22.39 -12.12
CA ALA A 339 -12.88 23.61 -12.08
C ALA A 339 -11.36 23.34 -11.99
N ILE A 340 -10.93 22.13 -11.60
CA ILE A 340 -9.52 21.81 -11.37
C ILE A 340 -8.92 21.13 -12.61
N ASP A 341 -7.90 21.76 -13.21
CA ASP A 341 -7.05 21.13 -14.24
C ASP A 341 -6.06 20.16 -13.56
N ARG A 342 -6.55 18.94 -13.28
CA ARG A 342 -5.76 17.91 -12.58
C ARG A 342 -4.54 17.48 -13.40
N GLU A 343 -4.65 17.40 -14.72
CA GLU A 343 -3.53 17.03 -15.59
C GLU A 343 -2.40 18.05 -15.49
N LYS A 344 -2.73 19.34 -15.61
CA LYS A 344 -1.78 20.44 -15.47
C LYS A 344 -1.18 20.48 -14.06
N TRP A 345 -1.99 20.28 -13.03
CA TRP A 345 -1.57 20.24 -11.63
C TRP A 345 -0.62 19.08 -11.36
N ILE A 346 -0.95 17.86 -11.85
CA ILE A 346 -0.08 16.68 -11.74
C ILE A 346 1.24 16.92 -12.47
N LYS A 347 1.20 17.47 -13.68
CA LYS A 347 2.41 17.79 -14.44
C LYS A 347 3.32 18.76 -13.70
N ALA A 348 2.73 19.81 -13.09
CA ALA A 348 3.49 20.83 -12.36
C ALA A 348 4.14 20.30 -11.07
N PHE A 349 3.43 19.47 -10.31
CA PHE A 349 3.86 19.12 -8.95
C PHE A 349 4.39 17.69 -8.79
N PHE A 350 4.11 16.80 -9.76
CA PHE A 350 4.59 15.42 -9.75
C PHE A 350 5.51 15.11 -10.95
N ASN A 351 5.80 16.09 -11.80
CA ASN A 351 6.67 15.92 -12.99
C ASN A 351 6.25 14.71 -13.89
N GLY A 352 4.94 14.39 -13.96
CA GLY A 352 4.41 13.25 -14.71
C GLY A 352 4.45 11.90 -13.96
N TYR A 353 4.90 11.88 -12.69
CA TYR A 353 4.94 10.67 -11.86
C TYR A 353 3.69 10.50 -10.99
N ALA A 354 2.57 10.87 -11.54
CA ALA A 354 1.24 10.56 -11.07
C ALA A 354 0.28 10.54 -12.28
N SER A 355 -0.90 10.02 -12.11
CA SER A 355 -1.98 10.03 -13.10
C SER A 355 -3.30 10.41 -12.44
N GLU A 356 -4.21 11.00 -13.21
CA GLU A 356 -5.56 11.26 -12.72
C GLU A 356 -6.25 9.97 -12.30
N ILE A 357 -7.09 10.08 -11.28
CA ILE A 357 -7.96 9.00 -10.82
C ILE A 357 -9.37 9.54 -10.63
N ASN A 358 -10.38 8.75 -11.02
CA ASN A 358 -11.79 9.07 -10.83
C ASN A 358 -12.47 8.09 -9.83
N SER A 359 -11.68 7.38 -9.06
CA SER A 359 -12.10 6.42 -8.05
C SER A 359 -11.35 6.65 -6.73
N PHE A 360 -11.86 6.05 -5.66
CA PHE A 360 -11.20 5.97 -4.36
C PHE A 360 -10.45 4.63 -4.19
N VAL A 361 -10.29 3.88 -5.28
CA VAL A 361 -9.53 2.63 -5.36
C VAL A 361 -8.44 2.78 -6.41
N PRO A 362 -7.17 2.53 -6.08
CA PRO A 362 -6.08 2.55 -7.06
C PRO A 362 -6.32 1.59 -8.23
N SER A 363 -6.02 2.03 -9.44
CA SER A 363 -6.35 1.33 -10.69
C SER A 363 -5.72 -0.06 -10.85
N MET A 364 -4.62 -0.31 -10.13
CA MET A 364 -3.92 -1.60 -10.18
C MET A 364 -4.54 -2.66 -9.26
N HIS A 365 -5.42 -2.27 -8.34
CA HIS A 365 -6.05 -3.22 -7.44
C HIS A 365 -7.04 -4.12 -8.19
N TRP A 366 -7.14 -5.40 -7.81
CA TRP A 366 -8.03 -6.34 -8.50
C TRP A 366 -9.51 -5.95 -8.44
N ILE A 367 -9.94 -5.20 -7.40
CA ILE A 367 -11.31 -4.69 -7.27
C ILE A 367 -11.57 -3.42 -8.09
N ALA A 368 -10.56 -2.80 -8.69
CA ALA A 368 -10.72 -1.53 -9.39
C ALA A 368 -11.76 -1.63 -10.51
N ALA A 369 -12.63 -0.63 -10.61
CA ALA A 369 -13.55 -0.44 -11.72
C ALA A 369 -12.78 -0.09 -13.00
N ASP A 370 -13.32 -0.49 -14.17
CA ASP A 370 -12.81 0.04 -15.44
C ASP A 370 -13.04 1.56 -15.46
N PRO A 371 -12.01 2.37 -15.73
CA PRO A 371 -12.18 3.83 -15.84
C PRO A 371 -13.28 4.28 -16.80
N LYS A 372 -13.58 3.48 -17.83
CA LYS A 372 -14.67 3.74 -18.77
C LYS A 372 -16.07 3.63 -18.17
N GLU A 373 -16.19 2.98 -17.02
CA GLU A 373 -17.45 2.81 -16.30
C GLU A 373 -17.72 3.91 -15.27
N LEU A 374 -16.76 4.84 -15.11
CA LEU A 374 -16.82 5.96 -14.17
C LEU A 374 -17.07 7.28 -14.93
N ASN A 375 -17.72 8.24 -14.27
CA ASN A 375 -17.78 9.60 -14.80
C ASN A 375 -16.36 10.17 -14.89
N ASP A 376 -16.06 10.72 -16.05
CA ASP A 376 -14.78 11.37 -16.33
C ASP A 376 -14.90 12.87 -16.05
N TYR A 377 -14.41 13.31 -14.92
CA TYR A 377 -14.44 14.70 -14.47
C TYR A 377 -13.27 15.50 -15.07
N LYS A 378 -13.17 15.55 -16.41
CA LYS A 378 -12.14 16.36 -17.08
C LYS A 378 -12.33 17.84 -16.81
N TYR A 379 -11.23 18.56 -16.78
CA TYR A 379 -11.22 20.00 -16.61
C TYR A 379 -12.18 20.70 -17.58
N ASP A 380 -13.19 21.35 -17.05
CA ASP A 380 -14.19 22.13 -17.79
C ASP A 380 -14.73 23.26 -16.90
N PRO A 381 -14.01 24.39 -16.81
CA PRO A 381 -14.41 25.51 -15.96
C PRO A 381 -15.73 26.15 -16.40
N GLU A 382 -16.08 26.08 -17.70
CA GLU A 382 -17.36 26.62 -18.17
C GLU A 382 -18.54 25.74 -17.74
N LYS A 383 -18.35 24.41 -17.72
CA LYS A 383 -19.33 23.50 -17.13
C LYS A 383 -19.46 23.73 -15.63
N ALA A 384 -18.35 23.94 -14.92
CA ALA A 384 -18.37 24.29 -13.51
C ALA A 384 -19.20 25.55 -13.23
N LYS A 385 -18.97 26.64 -13.99
CA LYS A 385 -19.75 27.88 -13.88
C LYS A 385 -21.24 27.64 -14.14
N LYS A 386 -21.60 26.89 -15.18
CA LYS A 386 -22.99 26.56 -15.50
C LYS A 386 -23.68 25.78 -14.36
N ILE A 387 -22.98 24.83 -13.73
CA ILE A 387 -23.51 24.10 -12.57
C ILE A 387 -23.72 25.06 -11.40
N LEU A 388 -22.74 25.92 -11.09
CA LEU A 388 -22.85 26.91 -10.01
C LEU A 388 -24.01 27.89 -10.27
N ASP A 389 -24.18 28.37 -11.50
CA ASP A 389 -25.30 29.24 -11.89
C ASP A 389 -26.67 28.55 -11.68
N LYS A 390 -26.76 27.27 -12.06
CA LYS A 390 -27.99 26.46 -11.89
C LYS A 390 -28.32 26.24 -10.42
N LEU A 391 -27.30 26.06 -9.57
CA LEU A 391 -27.46 25.93 -8.12
C LEU A 391 -27.78 27.26 -7.43
N GLY A 392 -27.69 28.40 -8.13
CA GLY A 392 -27.98 29.73 -7.58
C GLY A 392 -26.79 30.44 -6.95
N TYR A 393 -25.58 29.92 -7.08
CA TYR A 393 -24.34 30.63 -6.71
C TYR A 393 -24.10 31.74 -7.73
N LYS A 394 -24.17 33.00 -7.33
CA LYS A 394 -24.04 34.17 -8.21
C LYS A 394 -23.23 35.27 -7.54
N ASP A 395 -22.40 35.96 -8.31
CA ASP A 395 -21.76 37.19 -7.90
C ASP A 395 -22.78 38.34 -7.93
N ARG A 396 -23.31 38.71 -6.77
CA ARG A 396 -24.39 39.71 -6.62
C ARG A 396 -23.86 41.10 -6.27
N ASP A 397 -22.72 41.17 -5.59
CA ASP A 397 -22.10 42.44 -5.20
C ASP A 397 -20.95 42.87 -6.16
N VAL A 398 -20.71 42.06 -7.22
CA VAL A 398 -19.74 42.32 -8.29
C VAL A 398 -18.31 42.41 -7.78
N ASP A 399 -17.98 41.65 -6.73
CA ASP A 399 -16.61 41.56 -6.21
C ASP A 399 -15.77 40.47 -6.90
N GLY A 400 -16.36 39.75 -7.86
CA GLY A 400 -15.74 38.66 -8.61
C GLY A 400 -15.96 37.27 -7.99
N PHE A 401 -16.62 37.21 -6.84
CA PHE A 401 -16.90 35.96 -6.14
C PHE A 401 -18.41 35.73 -6.00
N ARG A 402 -18.77 34.47 -5.92
CA ARG A 402 -20.17 34.04 -5.87
C ARG A 402 -20.67 33.93 -4.43
N GLU A 403 -21.81 34.52 -4.12
CA GLU A 403 -22.58 34.21 -2.93
C GLU A 403 -23.29 32.87 -3.06
N ASP A 404 -23.67 32.30 -1.91
CA ASP A 404 -24.52 31.11 -1.82
C ASP A 404 -25.95 31.37 -2.38
N PRO A 405 -26.78 30.35 -2.60
CA PRO A 405 -28.14 30.52 -3.12
C PRO A 405 -29.02 31.44 -2.25
N LYS A 406 -28.68 31.63 -0.96
CA LYS A 406 -29.38 32.52 -0.03
C LYS A 406 -28.84 33.97 -0.04
N GLY A 407 -27.78 34.22 -0.79
CA GLY A 407 -27.15 35.54 -0.87
C GLY A 407 -26.08 35.82 0.21
N ASN A 408 -25.65 34.81 0.95
CA ASN A 408 -24.57 34.98 1.90
C ASN A 408 -23.20 34.80 1.22
N LYS A 409 -22.16 35.43 1.73
CA LYS A 409 -20.79 35.23 1.27
C LYS A 409 -20.41 33.75 1.39
N PHE A 410 -19.93 33.18 0.28
CA PHE A 410 -19.47 31.79 0.23
C PHE A 410 -17.96 31.76 0.10
N GLU A 411 -17.28 31.26 1.12
CA GLU A 411 -15.81 31.15 1.16
C GLU A 411 -15.42 29.70 1.48
N ILE A 412 -14.50 29.14 0.71
CA ILE A 412 -13.94 27.79 0.93
C ILE A 412 -12.75 27.94 1.87
N ASN A 413 -12.81 27.30 3.05
CA ASN A 413 -11.66 27.20 3.96
C ASN A 413 -10.92 25.89 3.68
N PHE A 414 -9.83 25.98 2.92
CA PHE A 414 -9.04 24.85 2.47
C PHE A 414 -7.77 24.70 3.30
N LYS A 415 -7.64 23.58 4.00
CA LYS A 415 -6.45 23.26 4.80
C LYS A 415 -5.59 22.20 4.14
N HIS A 416 -4.28 22.39 4.27
CA HIS A 416 -3.26 21.38 3.94
C HIS A 416 -2.27 21.33 5.10
N TYR A 417 -1.61 20.20 5.30
CA TYR A 417 -0.50 20.14 6.26
C TYR A 417 0.75 20.81 5.70
N SER A 418 1.51 21.44 6.59
CA SER A 418 2.88 21.90 6.31
C SER A 418 3.87 20.74 6.52
N GLY A 419 5.03 20.85 5.90
CA GLY A 419 6.10 19.85 6.04
C GLY A 419 7.31 20.21 5.18
N SER A 420 8.30 19.33 5.10
CA SER A 420 9.55 19.53 4.37
C SER A 420 9.39 19.54 2.83
N ASN A 421 8.23 19.10 2.32
CA ASN A 421 8.00 19.09 0.88
C ASN A 421 7.68 20.52 0.37
N PRO A 422 8.55 21.14 -0.44
CA PRO A 422 8.41 22.51 -0.89
C PRO A 422 7.23 22.72 -1.85
N THR A 423 6.59 21.65 -2.34
CA THR A 423 5.46 21.75 -3.25
C THR A 423 4.10 21.88 -2.55
N PHE A 424 4.00 21.73 -1.22
CA PHE A 424 2.72 21.76 -0.51
C PHE A 424 2.01 23.13 -0.64
N GLU A 425 2.70 24.21 -0.42
CA GLU A 425 2.14 25.55 -0.58
C GLU A 425 1.78 25.87 -2.03
N PRO A 426 2.68 25.71 -3.04
CA PRO A 426 2.34 25.99 -4.43
C PRO A 426 1.19 25.13 -4.97
N ARG A 427 1.07 23.86 -4.55
CA ARG A 427 -0.02 22.99 -5.03
C ARG A 427 -1.39 23.39 -4.47
N THR A 428 -1.43 23.91 -3.22
CA THR A 428 -2.67 24.43 -2.65
C THR A 428 -3.05 25.78 -3.23
N ALA A 429 -2.07 26.65 -3.49
CA ALA A 429 -2.28 27.91 -4.20
C ALA A 429 -2.86 27.68 -5.61
N ALA A 430 -2.37 26.68 -6.33
CA ALA A 430 -2.91 26.33 -7.64
C ALA A 430 -4.38 25.86 -7.57
N ILE A 431 -4.77 25.08 -6.55
CA ILE A 431 -6.17 24.71 -6.35
C ILE A 431 -7.05 25.92 -6.05
N LYS A 432 -6.57 26.84 -5.19
CA LYS A 432 -7.22 28.12 -4.93
C LYS A 432 -7.47 28.87 -6.24
N ASP A 433 -6.44 29.04 -7.08
CA ASP A 433 -6.54 29.75 -8.35
C ASP A 433 -7.58 29.12 -9.31
N PHE A 434 -7.67 27.78 -9.34
CA PHE A 434 -8.68 27.10 -10.13
C PHE A 434 -10.10 27.39 -9.65
N TRP A 435 -10.34 27.36 -8.35
CA TRP A 435 -11.66 27.63 -7.79
C TRP A 435 -12.05 29.11 -7.91
N GLU A 436 -11.11 30.04 -7.71
CA GLU A 436 -11.36 31.47 -7.84
C GLU A 436 -11.67 31.88 -9.28
N LYS A 437 -11.12 31.21 -10.30
CA LYS A 437 -11.47 31.40 -11.73
C LYS A 437 -12.93 31.10 -12.07
N VAL A 438 -13.59 30.30 -11.27
CA VAL A 438 -15.03 30.02 -11.40
C VAL A 438 -15.89 30.79 -10.38
N GLY A 439 -15.27 31.75 -9.65
CA GLY A 439 -15.93 32.63 -8.70
C GLY A 439 -16.08 32.05 -7.29
N LEU A 440 -15.36 30.98 -6.93
CA LEU A 440 -15.40 30.40 -5.59
C LEU A 440 -14.23 30.93 -4.74
N LYS A 441 -14.52 31.91 -3.89
CA LYS A 441 -13.51 32.50 -2.98
C LYS A 441 -12.89 31.45 -2.08
N THR A 442 -11.55 31.37 -2.04
CA THR A 442 -10.85 30.30 -1.34
C THR A 442 -9.76 30.82 -0.41
N ASN A 443 -9.85 30.48 0.86
CA ASN A 443 -8.86 30.74 1.88
C ASN A 443 -8.02 29.48 2.12
N VAL A 444 -6.72 29.56 1.88
CA VAL A 444 -5.77 28.45 2.12
C VAL A 444 -5.07 28.62 3.44
N LYS A 445 -4.98 27.55 4.22
CA LYS A 445 -4.20 27.52 5.46
C LYS A 445 -3.33 26.27 5.53
N LEU A 446 -2.01 26.48 5.69
CA LEU A 446 -1.09 25.39 6.02
C LEU A 446 -1.05 25.21 7.55
N VAL A 447 -1.15 23.98 8.01
CA VAL A 447 -1.19 23.61 9.42
C VAL A 447 -0.07 22.60 9.70
N GLU A 448 0.57 22.68 10.86
CA GLU A 448 1.54 21.68 11.29
C GLU A 448 0.91 20.26 11.24
N PHE A 449 1.70 19.25 10.83
CA PHE A 449 1.19 17.91 10.50
C PHE A 449 0.47 17.22 11.67
N GLY A 450 1.01 17.31 12.89
CA GLY A 450 0.38 16.72 14.08
C GLY A 450 -0.95 17.37 14.39
N LYS A 451 -0.99 18.71 14.38
CA LYS A 451 -2.23 19.47 14.58
C LYS A 451 -3.26 19.22 13.48
N TYR A 452 -2.80 19.12 12.24
CA TYR A 452 -3.65 18.78 11.10
C TYR A 452 -4.35 17.43 11.27
N ASN A 453 -3.60 16.39 11.67
CA ASN A 453 -4.16 15.05 11.93
C ASN A 453 -5.12 15.06 13.12
N GLU A 454 -4.80 15.79 14.19
CA GLU A 454 -5.69 15.97 15.34
C GLU A 454 -7.02 16.63 14.93
N ASP A 455 -6.96 17.71 14.14
CA ASP A 455 -8.14 18.43 13.67
C ASP A 455 -9.03 17.54 12.78
N LEU A 456 -8.45 16.72 11.90
CA LEU A 456 -9.19 15.74 11.10
C LEU A 456 -9.81 14.65 11.97
N ALA A 457 -9.03 14.05 12.85
CA ALA A 457 -9.51 12.97 13.73
C ALA A 457 -10.67 13.42 14.63
N ASN A 458 -10.69 14.71 15.02
CA ASN A 458 -11.75 15.30 15.85
C ASN A 458 -12.87 15.97 15.03
N ALA A 459 -12.76 16.01 13.70
CA ALA A 459 -13.62 16.81 12.83
C ALA A 459 -13.78 18.24 13.37
N SER A 460 -12.66 18.92 13.67
CA SER A 460 -12.66 20.27 14.25
C SER A 460 -13.54 21.23 13.43
N LYS A 461 -14.22 22.19 14.08
CA LYS A 461 -15.21 23.07 13.43
C LYS A 461 -14.64 23.88 12.25
N ASP A 462 -13.34 24.22 12.32
CA ASP A 462 -12.63 24.97 11.28
C ASP A 462 -11.97 24.06 10.22
N MET A 463 -12.16 22.73 10.32
CA MET A 463 -11.76 21.78 9.30
C MET A 463 -12.96 21.52 8.38
N GLU A 464 -12.98 22.22 7.23
CA GLU A 464 -14.06 22.12 6.24
C GLU A 464 -13.62 21.32 5.01
N VAL A 465 -12.63 21.83 4.30
CA VAL A 465 -12.04 21.23 3.09
C VAL A 465 -10.57 20.96 3.35
N TYR A 466 -10.09 19.79 2.96
CA TYR A 466 -8.74 19.37 3.26
C TYR A 466 -8.13 18.53 2.13
N PHE A 467 -6.81 18.50 2.05
CA PHE A 467 -6.08 17.62 1.16
C PHE A 467 -5.52 16.41 1.93
N ARG A 468 -5.72 15.22 1.40
CA ARG A 468 -5.20 13.98 2.00
C ARG A 468 -4.60 13.07 0.93
N SER A 469 -3.51 12.38 1.29
CA SER A 469 -3.01 11.23 0.53
C SER A 469 -3.06 10.00 1.42
N TRP A 470 -3.43 8.87 0.83
CA TRP A 470 -3.46 7.57 1.47
C TRP A 470 -2.48 6.64 0.79
N ALA A 471 -1.73 5.88 1.59
CA ALA A 471 -0.97 4.74 1.12
C ALA A 471 -1.91 3.52 1.14
N GLY A 472 -2.21 2.96 -0.02
CA GLY A 472 -3.05 1.77 -0.13
C GLY A 472 -2.33 0.51 0.34
N GLY A 473 -3.07 -0.39 0.97
CA GLY A 473 -2.60 -1.72 1.38
C GLY A 473 -2.92 -2.80 0.35
N THR A 474 -2.57 -4.03 0.69
CA THR A 474 -2.91 -5.23 -0.11
C THR A 474 -4.33 -5.73 0.15
N ASP A 475 -4.95 -5.33 1.27
CA ASP A 475 -6.36 -5.58 1.54
C ASP A 475 -7.22 -4.71 0.60
N PRO A 476 -8.15 -5.32 -0.15
CA PRO A 476 -8.99 -4.57 -1.08
C PRO A 476 -10.08 -3.75 -0.40
N ASP A 477 -10.43 -4.05 0.84
CA ASP A 477 -11.59 -3.46 1.50
C ASP A 477 -11.34 -1.98 1.88
N PRO A 478 -12.14 -1.03 1.32
CA PRO A 478 -11.99 0.37 1.64
C PRO A 478 -12.84 0.83 2.84
N SER A 479 -13.48 -0.09 3.57
CA SER A 479 -14.43 0.22 4.65
C SER A 479 -13.85 1.11 5.74
N ASP A 480 -12.59 0.92 6.12
CA ASP A 480 -11.95 1.73 7.16
C ASP A 480 -11.94 3.23 6.84
N LEU A 481 -11.86 3.59 5.55
CA LEU A 481 -11.80 4.98 5.09
C LEU A 481 -13.16 5.56 4.72
N TYR A 482 -14.16 4.72 4.37
CA TYR A 482 -15.38 5.20 3.71
C TYR A 482 -16.68 4.72 4.34
N HIS A 483 -16.67 3.75 5.25
CA HIS A 483 -17.86 3.34 5.99
C HIS A 483 -18.19 4.38 7.09
N THR A 484 -19.46 4.67 7.32
CA THR A 484 -19.95 5.74 8.20
C THR A 484 -19.34 5.70 9.61
N ASP A 485 -19.31 4.56 10.27
CA ASP A 485 -18.89 4.44 11.68
C ASP A 485 -17.42 4.06 11.86
N ARG A 486 -16.56 4.35 10.86
CA ARG A 486 -15.13 4.10 10.98
C ARG A 486 -14.36 5.33 11.45
N PRO A 487 -13.45 5.19 12.43
CA PRO A 487 -12.63 6.31 12.92
C PRO A 487 -11.80 6.97 11.83
N GLN A 488 -11.36 6.20 10.81
CA GLN A 488 -10.54 6.70 9.70
C GLN A 488 -11.37 7.34 8.56
N ASN A 489 -12.70 7.31 8.62
CA ASN A 489 -13.55 8.08 7.71
C ASN A 489 -13.44 9.58 8.04
N GLU A 490 -12.32 10.21 7.66
CA GLU A 490 -12.03 11.62 7.96
C GLU A 490 -13.04 12.60 7.31
N MET A 491 -13.68 12.19 6.22
CA MET A 491 -14.76 12.99 5.60
C MET A 491 -16.05 12.99 6.42
N ARG A 492 -16.16 12.06 7.38
CA ARG A 492 -17.37 11.88 8.23
C ARG A 492 -18.63 11.76 7.40
N THR A 493 -18.51 11.11 6.23
CA THR A 493 -19.66 10.90 5.35
C THR A 493 -20.64 9.91 5.94
N VAL A 494 -21.94 10.18 5.75
CA VAL A 494 -23.02 9.26 6.08
C VAL A 494 -23.72 8.91 4.77
N LEU A 495 -23.37 7.77 4.21
CA LEU A 495 -23.85 7.29 2.92
C LEU A 495 -24.36 5.85 3.04
N PRO A 496 -25.62 5.64 3.50
CA PRO A 496 -26.14 4.30 3.80
C PRO A 496 -26.04 3.31 2.64
N LYS A 497 -26.13 3.78 1.41
CA LYS A 497 -25.96 2.92 0.23
C LYS A 497 -24.49 2.52 0.00
N SER A 498 -23.55 3.40 0.34
CA SER A 498 -22.13 3.06 0.36
C SER A 498 -21.85 1.98 1.40
N ASP A 499 -22.34 2.20 2.63
CA ASP A 499 -22.16 1.26 3.74
C ASP A 499 -22.74 -0.12 3.37
N GLN A 500 -23.95 -0.14 2.78
CA GLN A 500 -24.57 -1.39 2.33
C GLN A 500 -23.71 -2.15 1.29
N TYR A 501 -23.08 -1.45 0.33
CA TYR A 501 -22.20 -2.12 -0.62
C TYR A 501 -20.94 -2.66 0.05
N LEU A 502 -20.37 -1.94 1.01
CA LEU A 502 -19.19 -2.38 1.74
C LEU A 502 -19.53 -3.60 2.60
N ASP A 503 -20.63 -3.57 3.35
CA ASP A 503 -21.11 -4.70 4.13
C ASP A 503 -21.42 -5.91 3.24
N ASP A 504 -22.10 -5.71 2.10
CA ASP A 504 -22.40 -6.78 1.15
C ASP A 504 -21.14 -7.45 0.58
N ALA A 505 -20.08 -6.69 0.35
CA ALA A 505 -18.80 -7.22 -0.14
C ALA A 505 -18.06 -8.07 0.90
N LEU A 506 -18.32 -7.83 2.19
CA LEU A 506 -17.76 -8.57 3.31
C LEU A 506 -18.67 -9.72 3.80
N ASP A 507 -19.92 -9.77 3.34
CA ASP A 507 -20.89 -10.78 3.72
C ASP A 507 -20.66 -12.11 2.98
N PHE A 508 -20.08 -13.09 3.67
CA PHE A 508 -19.80 -14.41 3.10
C PHE A 508 -21.03 -15.19 2.65
N ASP A 509 -22.19 -14.94 3.21
CA ASP A 509 -23.44 -15.60 2.78
C ASP A 509 -23.91 -15.06 1.42
N LYS A 510 -23.54 -13.82 1.08
CA LYS A 510 -23.80 -13.21 -0.24
C LYS A 510 -22.74 -13.51 -1.27
N VAL A 511 -21.46 -13.36 -0.93
CA VAL A 511 -20.36 -13.44 -1.90
C VAL A 511 -19.58 -14.75 -1.85
N GLY A 512 -19.57 -15.46 -0.71
CA GLY A 512 -18.72 -16.62 -0.51
C GLY A 512 -17.24 -16.27 -0.69
N ILE A 513 -16.49 -17.17 -1.33
CA ILE A 513 -15.09 -16.94 -1.76
C ILE A 513 -15.02 -16.52 -3.25
N ASP A 514 -16.13 -16.13 -3.85
CA ASP A 514 -16.21 -15.76 -5.27
C ASP A 514 -15.69 -14.32 -5.45
N GLU A 515 -14.43 -14.20 -5.85
CA GLU A 515 -13.79 -12.91 -6.14
C GLU A 515 -14.57 -12.08 -7.17
N LYS A 516 -15.23 -12.74 -8.16
CA LYS A 516 -15.98 -12.01 -9.18
C LYS A 516 -17.20 -11.34 -8.58
N LYS A 517 -17.97 -12.05 -7.75
CA LYS A 517 -19.14 -11.46 -7.07
C LYS A 517 -18.72 -10.31 -6.17
N ARG A 518 -17.65 -10.48 -5.39
CA ARG A 518 -17.10 -9.43 -4.53
C ARG A 518 -16.65 -8.22 -5.35
N LYS A 519 -15.90 -8.43 -6.44
CA LYS A 519 -15.50 -7.36 -7.35
C LYS A 519 -16.70 -6.62 -7.93
N ASP A 520 -17.74 -7.32 -8.37
CA ASP A 520 -18.94 -6.72 -8.94
C ASP A 520 -19.64 -5.77 -7.93
N ILE A 521 -19.60 -6.09 -6.63
CA ILE A 521 -20.13 -5.22 -5.57
C ILE A 521 -19.22 -3.99 -5.39
N TYR A 522 -17.89 -4.18 -5.29
CA TYR A 522 -16.95 -3.06 -5.18
C TYR A 522 -16.98 -2.13 -6.41
N VAL A 523 -17.22 -2.66 -7.61
CA VAL A 523 -17.42 -1.83 -8.81
C VAL A 523 -18.70 -1.00 -8.70
N LYS A 524 -19.80 -1.57 -8.22
CA LYS A 524 -21.04 -0.81 -7.95
C LYS A 524 -20.82 0.28 -6.90
N TRP A 525 -20.07 -0.03 -5.84
CA TRP A 525 -19.67 0.94 -4.83
C TRP A 525 -18.85 2.10 -5.44
N GLN A 526 -17.83 1.78 -6.25
CA GLN A 526 -17.01 2.81 -6.90
C GLN A 526 -17.82 3.71 -7.84
N LYS A 527 -18.76 3.15 -8.60
CA LYS A 527 -19.68 3.95 -9.46
C LYS A 527 -20.56 4.87 -8.62
N TYR A 528 -21.09 4.37 -7.50
CA TYR A 528 -21.87 5.16 -6.59
C TYR A 528 -21.05 6.30 -5.97
N MET A 529 -19.86 5.99 -5.46
CA MET A 529 -18.95 6.99 -4.88
C MET A 529 -18.45 8.01 -5.91
N ASN A 530 -18.24 7.58 -7.15
CA ASN A 530 -17.88 8.48 -8.25
C ASN A 530 -19.01 9.46 -8.61
N ASP A 531 -20.29 9.05 -8.50
CA ASP A 531 -21.43 9.96 -8.71
C ASP A 531 -21.73 10.85 -7.50
N GLU A 532 -21.70 10.28 -6.28
CA GLU A 532 -21.92 11.05 -5.03
C GLU A 532 -20.78 12.01 -4.71
N LEU A 533 -19.55 11.66 -5.11
CA LEU A 533 -18.34 12.48 -4.98
C LEU A 533 -18.16 13.06 -3.57
N PRO A 534 -18.12 12.22 -2.51
CA PRO A 534 -17.98 12.72 -1.14
C PRO A 534 -16.65 13.43 -0.88
N GLY A 535 -15.65 13.19 -1.72
CA GLY A 535 -14.39 13.90 -1.86
C GLY A 535 -14.03 13.99 -3.33
N LEU A 536 -13.02 14.79 -3.67
CA LEU A 536 -12.54 14.96 -5.04
C LEU A 536 -11.30 14.10 -5.24
N PRO A 537 -11.38 12.97 -5.98
CA PRO A 537 -10.19 12.18 -6.29
C PRO A 537 -9.28 12.99 -7.21
N MET A 538 -8.01 13.11 -6.82
CA MET A 538 -7.06 13.99 -7.50
C MET A 538 -6.07 13.22 -8.35
N PHE A 539 -5.35 12.28 -7.75
CA PHE A 539 -4.29 11.56 -8.41
C PHE A 539 -4.03 10.18 -7.80
N GLN A 540 -3.47 9.30 -8.60
CA GLN A 540 -2.76 8.09 -8.17
C GLN A 540 -1.28 8.30 -8.41
N GLY A 541 -0.45 8.02 -7.39
CA GLY A 541 1.00 8.14 -7.44
C GLY A 541 1.67 7.05 -8.27
N LYS A 542 2.95 7.27 -8.57
CA LYS A 542 3.87 6.26 -9.08
C LYS A 542 5.06 6.19 -8.14
N SER A 543 5.51 4.99 -7.82
CA SER A 543 6.82 4.80 -7.20
C SER A 543 7.89 5.18 -8.20
N ILE A 544 8.98 5.76 -7.72
CA ILE A 544 10.11 6.19 -8.55
C ILE A 544 11.38 5.64 -7.93
N THR A 545 12.11 4.86 -8.70
CA THR A 545 13.45 4.41 -8.35
C THR A 545 14.45 5.00 -9.35
N ILE A 546 15.52 5.60 -8.85
CA ILE A 546 16.63 6.01 -9.69
C ILE A 546 17.77 5.03 -9.45
N VAL A 547 18.34 4.53 -10.53
CA VAL A 547 19.34 3.47 -10.48
C VAL A 547 20.48 3.78 -11.45
N ASN A 548 21.71 3.51 -11.02
CA ASN A 548 22.87 3.56 -11.90
C ASN A 548 22.74 2.48 -12.98
N ASP A 549 23.11 2.80 -14.22
CA ASP A 549 22.97 1.93 -15.39
C ASP A 549 23.87 0.68 -15.34
N LYS A 550 24.81 0.59 -14.39
CA LYS A 550 25.60 -0.60 -14.08
C LYS A 550 24.84 -1.66 -13.27
N VAL A 551 23.75 -1.28 -12.59
CA VAL A 551 22.90 -2.23 -11.82
C VAL A 551 22.00 -3.00 -12.77
N ARG A 552 21.93 -4.32 -12.59
CA ARG A 552 21.09 -5.24 -13.39
C ARG A 552 20.11 -6.02 -12.51
N ASN A 553 19.04 -6.49 -13.13
CA ASN A 553 18.02 -7.34 -12.50
C ASN A 553 17.23 -6.63 -11.39
N LEU A 554 17.18 -5.30 -11.40
CA LEU A 554 16.30 -4.53 -10.52
C LEU A 554 14.94 -4.37 -11.20
N ASP A 555 13.90 -4.95 -10.63
CA ASP A 555 12.51 -4.76 -11.02
C ASP A 555 11.75 -4.05 -9.88
N ILE A 556 10.93 -3.09 -10.22
CA ILE A 556 10.13 -2.29 -9.27
C ILE A 556 8.62 -2.47 -9.46
N GLU A 557 8.20 -3.28 -10.45
CA GLU A 557 6.77 -3.52 -10.66
C GLU A 557 6.20 -4.38 -9.54
N ILE A 558 5.07 -3.98 -9.00
CA ILE A 558 4.33 -4.76 -8.02
C ILE A 558 3.92 -6.11 -8.65
N GLY A 559 4.07 -7.18 -7.87
CA GLY A 559 3.70 -8.54 -8.29
C GLY A 559 4.71 -9.21 -9.23
N THR A 560 5.85 -8.60 -9.47
CA THR A 560 7.00 -9.26 -10.11
C THR A 560 7.89 -9.92 -9.06
N ASP A 561 8.76 -10.80 -9.50
CA ASP A 561 9.77 -11.41 -8.63
C ASP A 561 10.90 -10.41 -8.39
N GLN A 562 10.77 -9.61 -7.34
CA GLN A 562 11.74 -8.59 -6.94
C GLN A 562 12.92 -9.20 -6.18
N SER A 563 13.40 -10.30 -6.63
CA SER A 563 14.39 -11.12 -5.95
C SER A 563 15.75 -10.42 -5.81
N LEU A 564 16.01 -9.91 -4.61
CA LEU A 564 17.26 -9.21 -4.27
C LEU A 564 18.52 -10.06 -4.46
N TYR A 565 18.40 -11.40 -4.39
CA TYR A 565 19.56 -12.29 -4.53
C TYR A 565 20.15 -12.29 -5.94
N ASN A 566 19.36 -11.93 -6.96
CA ASN A 566 19.79 -11.86 -8.36
C ASN A 566 20.37 -10.51 -8.78
N LEU A 567 20.34 -9.49 -7.90
CA LEU A 567 20.91 -8.20 -8.21
C LEU A 567 22.39 -8.31 -8.50
N THR A 568 22.84 -7.69 -9.59
CA THR A 568 24.26 -7.60 -9.94
C THR A 568 24.64 -6.16 -10.26
N LYS A 569 25.93 -5.85 -10.11
CA LYS A 569 26.52 -4.57 -10.50
C LYS A 569 27.74 -4.83 -11.37
N GLU A 570 27.78 -4.22 -12.54
CA GLU A 570 28.94 -4.24 -13.41
C GLU A 570 30.06 -3.35 -12.82
N ALA A 571 31.31 -3.69 -13.09
CA ALA A 571 32.47 -2.99 -12.56
C ALA A 571 32.59 -1.54 -13.07
#